data_2a9416a3ebae4e1356f9210b015c198a
#
_entry.id   2a9416a3ebae4e1356f9210b015c198a
#
_cell.length_a   1.000
_cell.length_b   1.000
_cell.length_c   1.000
_cell.angle_alpha   90.00
_cell.angle_beta   90.00
_cell.angle_gamma   90.00
#
_symmetry.space_group_name_H-M   'P 1'
#
loop_
_entity.id
_entity.type
_entity.pdbx_description
1 polymer ?
#
loop_
_entity_poly.entity_id
_entity_poly.type
_entity_poly.pdbx_seq_one_letter_code
_entity_poly.pdbx_strand_id
1 'polypeptide(L)'
;MVLPYAVKLKRVAIRPRRTRVYSGFIPARSGGPGVEFFGVREHQQGDPPRLINWKATARHPRAFFTNEFEQERVADVGLILDARQRCYPRSKEGSLFEYAVLAAAALAEAFLNDGNRVGMFIYGRVVDWTFPGYGKVQKERIMQALAMAEPGAHTLFDKLEHLPKRLFPSHSQLVFISPLLKDDQQTLFQLRARRYQVLVISPDPISFEEGGLRPHPDFEVGRRIALLERTLMLRKLRQAGIQVVNWPVNTPFYHVVGSSLIRQPFWSRQLKVI
;
A
#
# COMPACT_ATOMS: atom_id res chain seq x y z
N MET A 1 -3.12 -23.41 -14.16
CA MET A 1 -3.07 -22.28 -13.21
C MET A 1 -2.77 -21.02 -14.01
N VAL A 2 -3.64 -20.05 -14.05
CA VAL A 2 -3.45 -18.78 -14.74
C VAL A 2 -2.96 -17.77 -13.69
N LEU A 3 -1.78 -17.20 -13.88
CA LEU A 3 -1.27 -16.16 -12.99
C LEU A 3 -2.05 -14.85 -13.24
N PRO A 4 -2.40 -14.08 -12.20
CA PRO A 4 -3.08 -12.82 -12.38
C PRO A 4 -2.18 -11.84 -13.15
N TYR A 5 -2.76 -11.16 -14.14
CA TYR A 5 -2.06 -10.14 -14.89
C TYR A 5 -1.89 -8.89 -14.02
N ALA A 6 -0.64 -8.54 -13.73
CA ALA A 6 -0.33 -7.33 -12.98
C ALA A 6 -0.32 -6.11 -13.90
N VAL A 7 -1.21 -5.19 -13.67
CA VAL A 7 -1.22 -3.89 -14.36
C VAL A 7 -0.02 -3.08 -13.86
N LYS A 8 0.83 -2.60 -14.78
CA LYS A 8 1.98 -1.76 -14.42
C LYS A 8 1.52 -0.46 -13.76
N LEU A 9 1.83 -0.29 -12.50
CA LEU A 9 1.62 0.94 -11.77
C LEU A 9 2.86 1.83 -11.86
N LYS A 10 2.64 3.14 -12.00
CA LYS A 10 3.68 4.12 -11.68
C LYS A 10 3.92 4.06 -10.17
N ARG A 11 5.07 4.60 -9.73
CA ARG A 11 5.52 4.62 -8.33
C ARG A 11 4.36 4.90 -7.34
N VAL A 12 4.14 3.98 -6.40
CA VAL A 12 3.10 4.09 -5.37
C VAL A 12 3.73 4.66 -4.12
N ALA A 13 3.34 5.88 -3.73
CA ALA A 13 3.87 6.52 -2.54
C ALA A 13 3.37 5.83 -1.27
N ILE A 14 4.28 5.18 -0.52
CA ILE A 14 4.03 4.63 0.81
C ILE A 14 4.67 5.51 1.88
N ARG A 15 4.14 5.45 3.09
CA ARG A 15 4.58 6.29 4.22
C ARG A 15 4.83 5.46 5.47
N PRO A 16 5.80 4.54 5.44
CA PRO A 16 6.13 3.76 6.62
C PRO A 16 6.69 4.69 7.71
N ARG A 17 6.35 4.44 8.96
CA ARG A 17 6.92 5.19 10.09
C ARG A 17 8.37 4.81 10.38
N ARG A 18 8.77 3.60 10.04
CA ARG A 18 10.15 3.12 10.10
C ARG A 18 10.53 2.50 8.78
N THR A 19 11.72 2.77 8.37
CA THR A 19 12.36 2.21 7.19
C THR A 19 13.67 1.59 7.62
N ARG A 20 14.09 0.54 6.91
CA ARG A 20 15.42 -0.06 7.13
C ARG A 20 16.41 0.62 6.21
N VAL A 21 17.64 0.79 6.69
CA VAL A 21 18.74 1.26 5.85
C VAL A 21 19.13 0.12 4.92
N TYR A 22 18.65 0.18 3.71
CA TYR A 22 18.97 -0.74 2.62
C TYR A 22 18.83 0.02 1.31
N SER A 23 19.55 -0.38 0.28
CA SER A 23 19.41 0.19 -1.06
C SER A 23 17.94 0.09 -1.53
N GLY A 24 17.22 1.21 -1.61
CA GLY A 24 15.80 1.28 -1.97
C GLY A 24 15.39 2.71 -2.32
N PHE A 25 14.14 2.91 -2.73
CA PHE A 25 13.66 4.16 -3.34
C PHE A 25 12.93 5.13 -2.38
N ILE A 26 12.97 4.92 -1.07
CA ILE A 26 12.38 5.88 -0.14
C ILE A 26 13.44 6.89 0.27
N PRO A 27 13.34 8.16 -0.17
CA PRO A 27 14.29 9.18 0.21
C PRO A 27 14.21 9.46 1.71
N ALA A 28 15.33 9.34 2.40
CA ALA A 28 15.47 9.78 3.76
C ALA A 28 16.09 11.17 3.74
N ARG A 29 15.52 12.11 4.48
CA ARG A 29 16.13 13.44 4.71
C ARG A 29 17.38 13.36 5.60
N SER A 30 18.24 12.38 5.36
CA SER A 30 19.50 12.20 6.08
C SER A 30 20.54 11.66 5.12
N GLY A 31 21.74 12.16 5.20
CA GLY A 31 22.86 11.68 4.40
C GLY A 31 23.20 10.23 4.73
N GLY A 32 23.57 9.47 3.72
CA GLY A 32 23.92 8.06 3.83
C GLY A 32 24.35 7.44 2.51
N PRO A 33 24.44 6.12 2.45
CA PRO A 33 24.81 5.41 1.23
C PRO A 33 23.63 5.35 0.26
N GLY A 34 23.50 6.36 -0.60
CA GLY A 34 22.49 6.43 -1.66
C GLY A 34 23.10 6.91 -2.97
N VAL A 35 22.24 7.11 -3.98
CA VAL A 35 22.66 7.53 -5.33
C VAL A 35 22.28 8.99 -5.60
N GLU A 36 21.22 9.50 -5.01
CA GLU A 36 20.79 10.87 -5.21
C GLU A 36 21.60 11.83 -4.31
N PHE A 37 22.09 12.92 -4.90
CA PHE A 37 22.87 13.92 -4.18
C PHE A 37 21.98 14.63 -3.15
N PHE A 38 22.41 14.61 -1.89
CA PHE A 38 21.73 15.26 -0.77
C PHE A 38 22.30 16.63 -0.44
N GLY A 39 23.65 16.72 -0.39
CA GLY A 39 24.32 17.93 -0.01
C GLY A 39 25.84 17.79 0.06
N VAL A 40 26.48 18.80 0.61
CA VAL A 40 27.93 18.81 0.89
C VAL A 40 28.11 19.15 2.37
N ARG A 41 28.91 18.35 3.08
CA ARG A 41 29.31 18.61 4.46
C ARG A 41 30.82 18.57 4.61
N GLU A 42 31.32 19.02 5.74
CA GLU A 42 32.73 18.83 6.06
C GLU A 42 33.09 17.34 6.15
N HIS A 43 34.26 17.02 5.63
CA HIS A 43 34.82 15.66 5.65
C HIS A 43 35.14 15.24 7.08
N GLN A 44 34.70 14.07 7.47
CA GLN A 44 34.98 13.48 8.78
C GLN A 44 35.89 12.29 8.65
N GLN A 45 36.60 11.99 9.72
CA GLN A 45 37.47 10.82 9.79
C GLN A 45 36.66 9.55 9.59
N GLY A 46 37.01 8.76 8.56
CA GLY A 46 36.26 7.53 8.15
C GLY A 46 35.45 7.72 6.90
N ASP A 47 35.27 8.93 6.37
CA ASP A 47 34.58 9.13 5.09
C ASP A 47 35.44 8.57 3.93
N PRO A 48 34.82 7.88 2.97
CA PRO A 48 35.53 7.38 1.81
C PRO A 48 36.12 8.52 0.96
N PRO A 49 37.41 8.50 0.61
CA PRO A 49 38.05 9.55 -0.18
C PRO A 49 37.41 9.82 -1.54
N ARG A 50 36.78 8.79 -2.11
CA ARG A 50 36.02 8.89 -3.39
C ARG A 50 34.84 9.85 -3.35
N LEU A 51 34.35 10.19 -2.16
CA LEU A 51 33.22 11.10 -1.96
C LEU A 51 33.66 12.55 -1.77
N ILE A 52 34.96 12.84 -1.75
CA ILE A 52 35.47 14.20 -1.59
C ILE A 52 34.98 15.07 -2.76
N ASN A 53 34.37 16.18 -2.39
CA ASN A 53 33.98 17.22 -3.34
C ASN A 53 35.15 18.18 -3.56
N TRP A 54 35.99 17.85 -4.54
CA TRP A 54 37.18 18.66 -4.85
C TRP A 54 36.85 20.12 -5.22
N LYS A 55 35.70 20.35 -5.83
CA LYS A 55 35.27 21.71 -6.19
C LYS A 55 34.87 22.55 -4.98
N ALA A 56 34.19 21.96 -4.01
CA ALA A 56 33.86 22.62 -2.75
C ALA A 56 35.13 22.82 -1.92
N THR A 57 35.98 21.80 -1.78
CA THR A 57 37.25 21.82 -1.07
C THR A 57 38.20 22.90 -1.59
N ALA A 58 38.32 23.08 -2.90
CA ALA A 58 39.16 24.10 -3.52
C ALA A 58 38.75 25.56 -3.15
N ARG A 59 37.48 25.76 -2.77
CA ARG A 59 36.96 27.08 -2.36
C ARG A 59 37.20 27.35 -0.84
N HIS A 60 37.55 26.32 -0.09
CA HIS A 60 37.71 26.37 1.35
C HIS A 60 39.06 25.76 1.78
N PRO A 61 40.17 26.49 1.74
CA PRO A 61 41.51 25.92 1.87
C PRO A 61 41.81 25.31 3.25
N ARG A 62 40.91 25.45 4.22
CA ARG A 62 41.10 24.95 5.59
C ARG A 62 40.28 23.70 5.93
N ALA A 63 39.42 23.24 5.03
CA ALA A 63 38.56 22.09 5.28
C ALA A 63 38.32 21.26 4.00
N PHE A 64 38.30 19.94 4.15
CA PHE A 64 37.83 19.04 3.08
C PHE A 64 36.34 18.93 3.17
N PHE A 65 35.68 18.82 2.00
CA PHE A 65 34.26 18.65 1.89
C PHE A 65 33.92 17.33 1.20
N THR A 66 32.86 16.66 1.67
CA THR A 66 32.40 15.37 1.15
C THR A 66 30.99 15.54 0.57
N ASN A 67 30.75 14.96 -0.58
CA ASN A 67 29.40 14.80 -1.13
C ASN A 67 28.62 13.85 -0.24
N GLU A 68 27.46 14.30 0.20
CA GLU A 68 26.52 13.49 0.92
C GLU A 68 25.40 13.08 -0.02
N PHE A 69 25.09 11.80 -0.02
CA PHE A 69 24.01 11.24 -0.84
C PHE A 69 22.80 10.96 0.04
N GLU A 70 21.61 11.00 -0.55
CA GLU A 70 20.39 10.73 0.17
C GLU A 70 20.35 9.25 0.59
N GLN A 71 20.08 9.00 1.87
CA GLN A 71 20.01 7.64 2.38
C GLN A 71 18.78 6.93 1.77
N GLU A 72 19.01 5.95 0.94
CA GLU A 72 17.95 5.09 0.43
C GLU A 72 17.44 4.16 1.53
N ARG A 73 16.13 4.02 1.61
CA ARG A 73 15.48 3.20 2.63
C ARG A 73 14.44 2.29 1.99
N VAL A 74 14.21 1.15 2.62
CA VAL A 74 13.17 0.19 2.26
C VAL A 74 12.15 0.08 3.37
N ALA A 75 10.90 -0.15 2.99
CA ALA A 75 9.80 -0.39 3.91
C ALA A 75 9.47 -1.88 4.02
N ASP A 76 8.99 -2.28 5.19
CA ASP A 76 8.24 -3.52 5.33
C ASP A 76 6.77 -3.24 4.95
N VAL A 77 6.29 -3.90 3.92
CA VAL A 77 4.92 -3.77 3.40
C VAL A 77 4.17 -5.08 3.58
N GLY A 78 3.05 -5.04 4.25
CA GLY A 78 2.13 -6.16 4.37
C GLY A 78 0.91 -5.94 3.49
N LEU A 79 0.74 -6.76 2.46
CA LEU A 79 -0.47 -6.80 1.66
C LEU A 79 -1.45 -7.75 2.31
N ILE A 80 -2.69 -7.32 2.53
CA ILE A 80 -3.74 -8.10 3.16
C ILE A 80 -4.91 -8.13 2.19
N LEU A 81 -5.11 -9.29 1.56
CA LEU A 81 -6.24 -9.53 0.67
C LEU A 81 -7.39 -10.14 1.47
N ASP A 82 -8.48 -9.42 1.53
CA ASP A 82 -9.72 -9.93 2.07
C ASP A 82 -10.38 -10.86 1.04
N ALA A 83 -10.52 -12.13 1.40
CA ALA A 83 -11.19 -13.13 0.59
C ALA A 83 -12.44 -13.69 1.29
N ARG A 84 -13.04 -12.93 2.22
CA ARG A 84 -14.32 -13.31 2.84
C ARG A 84 -15.43 -13.22 1.84
N GLN A 85 -16.13 -14.31 1.60
CA GLN A 85 -17.20 -14.41 0.59
C GLN A 85 -18.27 -13.33 0.75
N ARG A 86 -18.64 -12.99 2.00
CA ARG A 86 -19.66 -11.97 2.30
C ARG A 86 -19.29 -10.54 1.85
N CYS A 87 -18.00 -10.28 1.55
CA CYS A 87 -17.55 -8.98 1.06
C CYS A 87 -17.73 -8.80 -0.45
N TYR A 88 -17.94 -9.89 -1.18
CA TYR A 88 -17.87 -9.90 -2.63
C TYR A 88 -19.18 -10.32 -3.28
N PRO A 89 -19.94 -9.37 -3.84
CA PRO A 89 -21.07 -9.70 -4.68
C PRO A 89 -20.61 -10.45 -5.94
N ARG A 90 -21.44 -11.36 -6.41
CA ARG A 90 -21.24 -12.08 -7.67
C ARG A 90 -22.24 -11.57 -8.68
N SER A 91 -21.80 -11.36 -9.90
CA SER A 91 -22.64 -11.07 -11.05
C SER A 91 -22.45 -12.14 -12.14
N LYS A 92 -23.26 -12.08 -13.18
CA LYS A 92 -23.10 -12.94 -14.37
C LYS A 92 -21.81 -12.59 -15.13
N GLU A 93 -21.30 -11.38 -14.98
CA GLU A 93 -20.14 -10.84 -15.69
C GLU A 93 -18.80 -11.06 -14.93
N GLY A 94 -18.83 -11.69 -13.75
CA GLY A 94 -17.62 -11.96 -12.98
C GLY A 94 -17.79 -11.76 -11.47
N SER A 95 -16.70 -11.66 -10.77
CA SER A 95 -16.65 -11.44 -9.33
C SER A 95 -15.85 -10.18 -8.98
N LEU A 96 -16.39 -9.37 -8.08
CA LEU A 96 -15.64 -8.23 -7.53
C LEU A 96 -14.31 -8.66 -6.88
N PHE A 97 -14.18 -9.93 -6.48
CA PHE A 97 -12.95 -10.49 -5.94
C PHE A 97 -11.81 -10.48 -6.96
N GLU A 98 -12.09 -10.69 -8.24
CA GLU A 98 -11.08 -10.65 -9.31
C GLU A 98 -10.40 -9.27 -9.39
N TYR A 99 -11.17 -8.21 -9.19
CA TYR A 99 -10.61 -6.85 -9.10
C TYR A 99 -9.71 -6.69 -7.87
N ALA A 100 -10.08 -7.26 -6.73
CA ALA A 100 -9.23 -7.23 -5.54
C ALA A 100 -7.91 -8.00 -5.76
N VAL A 101 -7.95 -9.15 -6.41
CA VAL A 101 -6.76 -9.93 -6.80
C VAL A 101 -5.87 -9.13 -7.76
N LEU A 102 -6.47 -8.48 -8.77
CA LEU A 102 -5.74 -7.63 -9.72
C LEU A 102 -5.05 -6.47 -9.00
N ALA A 103 -5.74 -5.80 -8.08
CA ALA A 103 -5.13 -4.73 -7.29
C ALA A 103 -3.97 -5.24 -6.43
N ALA A 104 -4.14 -6.41 -5.79
CA ALA A 104 -3.11 -7.03 -4.97
C ALA A 104 -1.86 -7.36 -5.79
N ALA A 105 -2.03 -7.96 -6.97
CA ALA A 105 -0.94 -8.30 -7.88
C ALA A 105 -0.19 -7.05 -8.35
N ALA A 106 -0.92 -6.01 -8.78
CA ALA A 106 -0.33 -4.77 -9.26
C ALA A 106 0.46 -4.03 -8.15
N LEU A 107 -0.07 -4.00 -6.92
CA LEU A 107 0.60 -3.39 -5.78
C LEU A 107 1.82 -4.19 -5.32
N ALA A 108 1.72 -5.53 -5.29
CA ALA A 108 2.86 -6.39 -4.97
C ALA A 108 4.03 -6.15 -5.92
N GLU A 109 3.74 -6.12 -7.23
CA GLU A 109 4.76 -5.84 -8.25
C GLU A 109 5.35 -4.44 -8.08
N ALA A 110 4.53 -3.41 -7.90
CA ALA A 110 4.99 -2.04 -7.72
C ALA A 110 5.92 -1.90 -6.51
N PHE A 111 5.51 -2.43 -5.35
CA PHE A 111 6.31 -2.33 -4.14
C PHE A 111 7.61 -3.14 -4.19
N LEU A 112 7.60 -4.32 -4.81
CA LEU A 112 8.82 -5.12 -5.01
C LEU A 112 9.78 -4.47 -6.00
N ASN A 113 9.27 -3.86 -7.08
CA ASN A 113 10.07 -3.11 -8.04
C ASN A 113 10.69 -1.85 -7.40
N ASP A 114 10.00 -1.24 -6.44
CA ASP A 114 10.52 -0.13 -5.62
C ASP A 114 11.49 -0.63 -4.50
N GLY A 115 11.93 -1.90 -4.55
CA GLY A 115 12.90 -2.47 -3.60
C GLY A 115 12.36 -2.74 -2.21
N ASN A 116 11.05 -2.60 -1.96
CA ASN A 116 10.47 -2.83 -0.65
C ASN A 116 10.40 -4.33 -0.31
N ARG A 117 10.38 -4.62 0.98
CA ARG A 117 10.16 -5.95 1.51
C ARG A 117 8.65 -6.20 1.63
N VAL A 118 8.12 -7.11 0.81
CA VAL A 118 6.68 -7.33 0.71
C VAL A 118 6.30 -8.70 1.24
N GLY A 119 5.31 -8.76 2.12
CA GLY A 119 4.63 -9.97 2.53
C GLY A 119 3.15 -9.93 2.12
N MET A 120 2.53 -11.09 1.98
CA MET A 120 1.13 -11.26 1.62
C MET A 120 0.40 -12.06 2.68
N PHE A 121 -0.81 -11.65 3.01
CA PHE A 121 -1.74 -12.38 3.83
C PHE A 121 -3.10 -12.43 3.13
N ILE A 122 -3.59 -13.63 2.86
CA ILE A 122 -4.90 -13.87 2.25
C ILE A 122 -5.82 -14.42 3.34
N TYR A 123 -6.98 -13.80 3.46
CA TYR A 123 -7.90 -14.00 4.55
C TYR A 123 -9.29 -14.34 4.03
N GLY A 124 -9.65 -15.62 4.07
CA GLY A 124 -10.90 -16.12 3.49
C GLY A 124 -11.20 -17.55 3.93
N ARG A 125 -11.58 -18.42 2.98
CA ARG A 125 -11.85 -19.83 3.24
C ARG A 125 -10.65 -20.55 3.85
N VAL A 126 -9.48 -20.26 3.33
CA VAL A 126 -8.19 -20.71 3.83
C VAL A 126 -7.39 -19.46 4.18
N VAL A 127 -6.66 -19.53 5.27
CA VAL A 127 -5.69 -18.50 5.61
C VAL A 127 -4.37 -18.89 4.99
N ASP A 128 -3.88 -18.07 4.09
CA ASP A 128 -2.58 -18.23 3.47
C ASP A 128 -1.70 -17.01 3.72
N TRP A 129 -0.41 -17.22 3.95
CA TRP A 129 0.54 -16.15 4.16
C TRP A 129 1.88 -16.43 3.49
N THR A 130 2.38 -15.41 2.84
CA THR A 130 3.72 -15.37 2.29
C THR A 130 4.55 -14.42 3.15
N PHE A 131 5.59 -14.96 3.81
CA PHE A 131 6.48 -14.13 4.64
C PHE A 131 7.13 -13.00 3.84
N PRO A 132 7.39 -11.83 4.48
CA PRO A 132 8.01 -10.71 3.78
C PRO A 132 9.37 -11.05 3.18
N GLY A 133 9.56 -10.73 1.91
CA GLY A 133 10.76 -10.98 1.13
C GLY A 133 10.96 -9.94 0.03
N TYR A 134 11.99 -10.12 -0.80
CA TYR A 134 12.42 -9.20 -1.85
C TYR A 134 12.50 -9.85 -3.21
N GLY A 135 12.47 -9.03 -4.26
CA GLY A 135 12.85 -9.40 -5.61
C GLY A 135 11.91 -10.35 -6.33
N LYS A 136 12.44 -10.98 -7.39
CA LYS A 136 11.64 -11.78 -8.33
C LYS A 136 11.04 -13.04 -7.70
N VAL A 137 11.80 -13.75 -6.87
CA VAL A 137 11.32 -14.96 -6.18
C VAL A 137 10.13 -14.66 -5.28
N GLN A 138 10.18 -13.54 -4.57
CA GLN A 138 9.08 -13.11 -3.74
C GLN A 138 7.85 -12.71 -4.57
N LYS A 139 8.06 -12.05 -5.72
CA LYS A 139 6.99 -11.76 -6.67
C LYS A 139 6.29 -13.03 -7.11
N GLU A 140 7.06 -14.06 -7.53
CA GLU A 140 6.51 -15.34 -7.98
C GLU A 140 5.67 -16.01 -6.88
N ARG A 141 6.19 -16.07 -5.65
CA ARG A 141 5.45 -16.63 -4.51
C ARG A 141 4.11 -15.92 -4.26
N ILE A 142 4.12 -14.58 -4.30
CA ILE A 142 2.90 -13.80 -4.11
C ILE A 142 1.93 -14.04 -5.27
N MET A 143 2.40 -14.07 -6.52
CA MET A 143 1.54 -14.33 -7.68
C MET A 143 0.93 -15.73 -7.65
N GLN A 144 1.68 -16.74 -7.19
CA GLN A 144 1.17 -18.09 -6.99
C GLN A 144 0.08 -18.13 -5.90
N ALA A 145 0.32 -17.47 -4.75
CA ALA A 145 -0.68 -17.37 -3.68
C ALA A 145 -1.96 -16.68 -4.17
N LEU A 146 -1.83 -15.59 -4.93
CA LEU A 146 -2.98 -14.90 -5.52
C LEU A 146 -3.73 -15.73 -6.56
N ALA A 147 -3.03 -16.56 -7.35
CA ALA A 147 -3.65 -17.44 -8.34
C ALA A 147 -4.45 -18.59 -7.69
N MET A 148 -4.15 -18.94 -6.45
CA MET A 148 -4.85 -19.95 -5.66
C MET A 148 -5.92 -19.34 -4.73
N ALA A 149 -5.99 -18.00 -4.65
CA ALA A 149 -6.90 -17.32 -3.76
C ALA A 149 -8.35 -17.49 -4.22
N GLU A 150 -9.20 -17.94 -3.31
CA GLU A 150 -10.64 -18.11 -3.53
C GLU A 150 -11.43 -17.45 -2.42
N PRO A 151 -12.53 -16.76 -2.73
CA PRO A 151 -13.42 -16.24 -1.71
C PRO A 151 -14.12 -17.38 -0.99
N GLY A 152 -14.24 -17.25 0.34
CA GLY A 152 -14.89 -18.27 1.13
C GLY A 152 -15.26 -17.82 2.54
N ALA A 153 -16.02 -18.66 3.23
CA ALA A 153 -16.36 -18.47 4.63
C ALA A 153 -15.47 -19.35 5.50
N HIS A 154 -14.95 -18.77 6.56
CA HIS A 154 -14.18 -19.49 7.60
C HIS A 154 -14.76 -19.13 8.96
N THR A 155 -15.07 -20.13 9.79
CA THR A 155 -15.73 -19.94 11.09
C THR A 155 -14.92 -19.10 12.08
N LEU A 156 -13.58 -19.23 12.04
CA LEU A 156 -12.67 -18.51 12.95
C LEU A 156 -12.19 -17.15 12.40
N PHE A 157 -12.20 -16.97 11.10
CA PHE A 157 -11.63 -15.79 10.44
C PHE A 157 -12.67 -14.97 9.67
N ASP A 158 -13.91 -14.98 10.14
CA ASP A 158 -14.96 -14.17 9.51
C ASP A 158 -14.83 -12.66 9.84
N LYS A 159 -14.06 -12.33 10.88
CA LYS A 159 -13.79 -10.94 11.27
C LYS A 159 -12.31 -10.60 11.18
N LEU A 160 -11.98 -9.40 10.71
CA LEU A 160 -10.61 -8.90 10.63
C LEU A 160 -9.90 -8.79 12.01
N GLU A 161 -10.63 -8.83 13.11
CA GLU A 161 -10.05 -8.77 14.46
C GLU A 161 -9.11 -9.94 14.77
N HIS A 162 -9.28 -11.07 14.09
CA HIS A 162 -8.45 -12.28 14.22
C HIS A 162 -7.18 -12.24 13.36
N LEU A 163 -6.92 -11.14 12.69
CA LEU A 163 -5.72 -10.97 11.88
C LEU A 163 -4.46 -11.17 12.74
N PRO A 164 -3.54 -12.07 12.34
CA PRO A 164 -2.33 -12.36 13.12
C PRO A 164 -1.41 -11.14 13.15
N LYS A 165 -1.45 -10.44 14.28
CA LYS A 165 -0.78 -9.15 14.50
C LYS A 165 0.75 -9.26 14.47
N ARG A 166 1.30 -10.49 14.50
CA ARG A 166 2.75 -10.76 14.53
C ARG A 166 3.34 -11.02 13.14
N LEU A 167 2.51 -11.16 12.10
CA LEU A 167 2.99 -11.42 10.74
C LEU A 167 3.84 -10.28 10.18
N PHE A 168 3.54 -9.06 10.57
CA PHE A 168 4.25 -7.90 10.09
C PHE A 168 4.94 -7.16 11.25
N PRO A 169 6.20 -6.73 11.05
CA PRO A 169 6.91 -5.94 12.04
C PRO A 169 6.11 -4.70 12.45
N SER A 170 6.25 -4.26 13.69
CA SER A 170 5.67 -2.99 14.16
C SER A 170 6.12 -1.85 13.25
N HIS A 171 5.22 -0.93 12.94
CA HIS A 171 5.43 0.21 12.06
C HIS A 171 5.50 -0.11 10.54
N SER A 172 5.25 -1.35 10.12
CA SER A 172 5.09 -1.67 8.70
C SER A 172 3.96 -0.87 8.06
N GLN A 173 4.04 -0.70 6.76
CA GLN A 173 2.92 -0.24 5.96
C GLN A 173 1.99 -1.44 5.72
N LEU A 174 0.76 -1.37 6.20
CA LEU A 174 -0.27 -2.37 5.90
C LEU A 174 -1.17 -1.85 4.78
N VAL A 175 -1.38 -2.66 3.78
CA VAL A 175 -2.24 -2.35 2.65
C VAL A 175 -3.36 -3.37 2.61
N PHE A 176 -4.56 -2.94 2.98
CA PHE A 176 -5.76 -3.75 2.94
C PHE A 176 -6.42 -3.63 1.58
N ILE A 177 -6.71 -4.75 0.96
CA ILE A 177 -7.47 -4.83 -0.29
C ILE A 177 -8.79 -5.52 0.06
N SER A 178 -9.85 -4.73 0.22
CA SER A 178 -11.16 -5.19 0.67
C SER A 178 -12.26 -4.20 0.29
N PRO A 179 -13.45 -4.66 -0.11
CA PRO A 179 -14.65 -3.81 -0.25
C PRO A 179 -15.07 -3.15 1.06
N LEU A 180 -14.64 -3.70 2.20
CA LEU A 180 -14.94 -3.33 3.57
C LEU A 180 -16.40 -3.59 3.99
N LEU A 181 -16.54 -4.08 5.20
CA LEU A 181 -17.81 -4.15 5.93
C LEU A 181 -17.81 -3.15 7.09
N LYS A 182 -19.00 -2.85 7.61
CA LYS A 182 -19.15 -1.90 8.73
C LYS A 182 -18.32 -2.31 9.96
N ASP A 183 -18.22 -3.60 10.22
CA ASP A 183 -17.49 -4.18 11.36
C ASP A 183 -15.97 -3.99 11.27
N ASP A 184 -15.44 -3.85 10.06
CA ASP A 184 -14.00 -3.78 9.82
C ASP A 184 -13.38 -2.47 10.31
N GLN A 185 -14.18 -1.41 10.48
CA GLN A 185 -13.71 -0.10 10.91
C GLN A 185 -12.96 -0.18 12.26
N GLN A 186 -13.52 -0.93 13.21
CA GLN A 186 -12.92 -1.02 14.54
C GLN A 186 -11.54 -1.68 14.50
N THR A 187 -11.39 -2.74 13.71
CA THR A 187 -10.09 -3.41 13.53
C THR A 187 -9.06 -2.49 12.90
N LEU A 188 -9.46 -1.75 11.85
CA LEU A 188 -8.58 -0.79 11.20
C LEU A 188 -8.14 0.34 12.15
N PHE A 189 -9.05 0.83 13.02
CA PHE A 189 -8.71 1.81 14.06
C PHE A 189 -7.72 1.23 15.08
N GLN A 190 -7.91 -0.02 15.52
CA GLN A 190 -6.98 -0.69 16.43
C GLN A 190 -5.58 -0.85 15.82
N LEU A 191 -5.48 -1.21 14.54
CA LEU A 191 -4.21 -1.31 13.84
C LEU A 191 -3.51 0.05 13.74
N ARG A 192 -4.29 1.10 13.47
CA ARG A 192 -3.79 2.48 13.45
C ARG A 192 -3.29 2.92 14.83
N ALA A 193 -4.03 2.61 15.89
CA ALA A 193 -3.64 2.89 17.28
C ALA A 193 -2.35 2.14 17.67
N ARG A 194 -2.11 0.96 17.12
CA ARG A 194 -0.86 0.19 17.28
C ARG A 194 0.30 0.70 16.42
N ARG A 195 0.16 1.90 15.85
CA ARG A 195 1.18 2.59 15.06
C ARG A 195 1.47 1.99 13.67
N TYR A 196 0.66 1.08 13.16
CA TYR A 196 0.76 0.70 11.75
C TYR A 196 0.33 1.87 10.86
N GLN A 197 0.98 2.01 9.72
CA GLN A 197 0.46 2.84 8.64
C GLN A 197 -0.51 2.00 7.83
N VAL A 198 -1.76 2.45 7.73
CA VAL A 198 -2.82 1.69 7.08
C VAL A 198 -3.25 2.41 5.82
N LEU A 199 -3.17 1.71 4.70
CA LEU A 199 -3.74 2.08 3.41
C LEU A 199 -4.83 1.06 3.08
N VAL A 200 -5.99 1.53 2.68
CA VAL A 200 -7.09 0.68 2.22
C VAL A 200 -7.32 0.93 0.73
N ILE A 201 -7.26 -0.12 -0.05
CA ILE A 201 -7.73 -0.15 -1.43
C ILE A 201 -9.07 -0.85 -1.42
N SER A 202 -10.12 -0.11 -1.71
CA SER A 202 -11.48 -0.63 -1.59
C SER A 202 -12.16 -0.66 -2.95
N PRO A 203 -12.19 -1.82 -3.64
CA PRO A 203 -13.05 -2.01 -4.81
C PRO A 203 -14.48 -1.70 -4.43
N ASP A 204 -15.15 -0.88 -5.24
CA ASP A 204 -16.49 -0.40 -4.92
C ASP A 204 -17.56 -1.38 -5.36
N PRO A 205 -18.25 -2.07 -4.42
CA PRO A 205 -19.31 -3.02 -4.76
C PRO A 205 -20.50 -2.36 -5.46
N ILE A 206 -20.77 -1.08 -5.16
CA ILE A 206 -21.91 -0.36 -5.75
C ILE A 206 -21.68 -0.17 -7.25
N SER A 207 -20.49 0.33 -7.62
CA SER A 207 -20.13 0.51 -9.04
C SER A 207 -20.05 -0.83 -9.80
N PHE A 208 -19.76 -1.93 -9.10
CA PHE A 208 -19.74 -3.27 -9.68
C PHE A 208 -21.15 -3.77 -9.98
N GLU A 209 -22.08 -3.60 -9.04
CA GLU A 209 -23.47 -4.05 -9.19
C GLU A 209 -24.25 -3.20 -10.22
N GLU A 210 -23.93 -1.91 -10.34
CA GLU A 210 -24.55 -1.01 -11.32
C GLU A 210 -24.43 -1.54 -12.77
N GLY A 211 -23.33 -2.22 -13.12
CA GLY A 211 -23.13 -2.77 -14.46
C GLY A 211 -24.12 -3.88 -14.84
N GLY A 212 -24.72 -4.57 -13.85
CA GLY A 212 -25.59 -5.73 -14.08
C GLY A 212 -27.07 -5.50 -13.80
N LEU A 213 -27.47 -4.36 -13.26
CA LEU A 213 -28.84 -4.11 -12.80
C LEU A 213 -29.67 -3.31 -13.83
N ARG A 214 -30.93 -3.72 -14.02
CA ARG A 214 -31.86 -2.94 -14.83
C ARG A 214 -32.37 -1.72 -14.07
N PRO A 215 -32.52 -0.55 -14.70
CA PRO A 215 -33.07 0.64 -14.07
C PRO A 215 -34.47 0.38 -13.49
N HIS A 216 -34.62 0.61 -12.17
CA HIS A 216 -35.88 0.59 -11.46
C HIS A 216 -35.89 1.69 -10.40
N PRO A 217 -37.03 2.39 -10.16
CA PRO A 217 -37.08 3.48 -9.18
C PRO A 217 -36.63 3.10 -7.77
N ASP A 218 -37.03 1.91 -7.28
CA ASP A 218 -36.64 1.44 -5.94
C ASP A 218 -35.15 1.15 -5.86
N PHE A 219 -34.54 0.74 -6.96
CA PHE A 219 -33.11 0.55 -7.06
C PHE A 219 -32.35 1.88 -6.85
N GLU A 220 -32.83 2.96 -7.42
CA GLU A 220 -32.18 4.26 -7.30
C GLU A 220 -32.17 4.76 -5.83
N VAL A 221 -33.25 4.54 -5.09
CA VAL A 221 -33.29 4.86 -3.65
C VAL A 221 -32.32 3.99 -2.86
N GLY A 222 -32.33 2.68 -3.09
CA GLY A 222 -31.38 1.75 -2.44
C GLY A 222 -29.93 2.12 -2.74
N ARG A 223 -29.62 2.45 -3.99
CA ARG A 223 -28.30 2.92 -4.42
C ARG A 223 -27.84 4.16 -3.67
N ARG A 224 -28.72 5.17 -3.56
CA ARG A 224 -28.40 6.41 -2.83
C ARG A 224 -28.10 6.17 -1.35
N ILE A 225 -28.87 5.28 -0.71
CA ILE A 225 -28.63 4.88 0.67
C ILE A 225 -27.27 4.18 0.80
N ALA A 226 -26.99 3.20 -0.05
CA ALA A 226 -25.72 2.48 -0.05
C ALA A 226 -24.51 3.40 -0.28
N LEU A 227 -24.62 4.34 -1.24
CA LEU A 227 -23.58 5.36 -1.48
C LEU A 227 -23.34 6.26 -0.28
N LEU A 228 -24.42 6.69 0.40
CA LEU A 228 -24.33 7.53 1.60
C LEU A 228 -23.64 6.77 2.73
N GLU A 229 -24.08 5.54 3.03
CA GLU A 229 -23.48 4.69 4.06
C GLU A 229 -22.01 4.44 3.81
N ARG A 230 -21.65 4.09 2.57
CA ARG A 230 -20.28 3.89 2.15
C ARG A 230 -19.44 5.16 2.30
N THR A 231 -19.95 6.29 1.84
CA THR A 231 -19.27 7.59 1.96
C THR A 231 -18.98 7.93 3.42
N LEU A 232 -19.96 7.73 4.30
CA LEU A 232 -19.80 7.97 5.74
C LEU A 232 -18.76 7.02 6.36
N MET A 233 -18.78 5.75 5.98
CA MET A 233 -17.80 4.76 6.43
C MET A 233 -16.38 5.17 6.04
N LEU A 234 -16.15 5.45 4.76
CA LEU A 234 -14.84 5.84 4.24
C LEU A 234 -14.35 7.18 4.82
N ARG A 235 -15.27 8.11 5.07
CA ARG A 235 -14.97 9.39 5.72
C ARG A 235 -14.47 9.18 7.16
N LYS A 236 -15.10 8.32 7.95
CA LYS A 236 -14.66 7.97 9.31
C LYS A 236 -13.24 7.39 9.32
N LEU A 237 -12.94 6.49 8.39
CA LEU A 237 -11.59 5.93 8.25
C LEU A 237 -10.55 7.01 7.94
N ARG A 238 -10.86 7.93 7.01
CA ARG A 238 -9.97 9.04 6.66
C ARG A 238 -9.75 9.99 7.84
N GLN A 239 -10.78 10.28 8.62
CA GLN A 239 -10.68 11.10 9.84
C GLN A 239 -9.80 10.46 10.91
N ALA A 240 -9.76 9.13 10.99
CA ALA A 240 -8.85 8.38 11.86
C ALA A 240 -7.39 8.31 11.32
N GLY A 241 -7.10 9.01 10.23
CA GLY A 241 -5.76 9.04 9.62
C GLY A 241 -5.42 7.79 8.81
N ILE A 242 -6.41 7.01 8.40
CA ILE A 242 -6.26 5.88 7.49
C ILE A 242 -6.39 6.41 6.06
N GLN A 243 -5.42 6.08 5.22
CA GLN A 243 -5.50 6.42 3.80
C GLN A 243 -6.46 5.44 3.11
N VAL A 244 -7.47 5.96 2.40
CA VAL A 244 -8.48 5.14 1.74
C VAL A 244 -8.64 5.56 0.29
N VAL A 245 -8.43 4.59 -0.59
CA VAL A 245 -8.69 4.68 -2.03
C VAL A 245 -9.97 3.92 -2.32
N ASN A 246 -11.06 4.64 -2.59
CA ASN A 246 -12.28 4.05 -3.14
C ASN A 246 -12.08 3.82 -4.63
N TRP A 247 -12.22 2.60 -5.09
CA TRP A 247 -11.99 2.26 -6.49
C TRP A 247 -13.29 1.86 -7.18
N PRO A 248 -13.91 2.77 -7.94
CA PRO A 248 -14.98 2.41 -8.86
C PRO A 248 -14.42 1.47 -9.93
N VAL A 249 -14.92 0.24 -10.01
CA VAL A 249 -14.35 -0.82 -10.86
C VAL A 249 -14.52 -0.59 -12.36
N ASN A 250 -15.40 0.32 -12.75
CA ASN A 250 -15.52 0.83 -14.13
C ASN A 250 -14.35 1.73 -14.55
N THR A 251 -13.50 2.14 -13.60
CA THR A 251 -12.30 2.96 -13.87
C THR A 251 -11.05 2.10 -13.76
N PRO A 252 -10.12 2.15 -14.71
CA PRO A 252 -8.88 1.39 -14.64
C PRO A 252 -8.08 1.68 -13.35
N PHE A 253 -7.58 0.63 -12.69
CA PHE A 253 -6.90 0.73 -11.40
C PHE A 253 -5.72 1.71 -11.39
N TYR A 254 -4.92 1.72 -12.44
CA TYR A 254 -3.76 2.62 -12.55
C TYR A 254 -4.14 4.11 -12.54
N HIS A 255 -5.30 4.48 -13.04
CA HIS A 255 -5.79 5.86 -12.97
C HIS A 255 -6.15 6.26 -11.54
N VAL A 256 -6.85 5.38 -10.83
CA VAL A 256 -7.27 5.63 -9.46
C VAL A 256 -6.07 5.72 -8.51
N VAL A 257 -5.10 4.83 -8.66
CA VAL A 257 -3.85 4.86 -7.89
C VAL A 257 -3.06 6.12 -8.22
N GLY A 258 -2.93 6.47 -9.51
CA GLY A 258 -2.22 7.65 -9.96
C GLY A 258 -2.77 8.95 -9.36
N SER A 259 -4.10 9.10 -9.32
CA SER A 259 -4.74 10.29 -8.76
C SER A 259 -4.71 10.35 -7.23
N SER A 260 -4.79 9.19 -6.56
CA SER A 260 -4.99 9.11 -5.11
C SER A 260 -3.69 8.93 -4.31
N LEU A 261 -2.70 8.23 -4.86
CA LEU A 261 -1.48 7.85 -4.14
C LEU A 261 -0.24 8.64 -4.56
N ILE A 262 -0.24 9.26 -5.74
CA ILE A 262 0.88 10.11 -6.19
C ILE A 262 0.79 11.51 -5.58
N ARG A 263 -0.40 12.03 -5.32
CA ARG A 263 -0.58 13.33 -4.67
C ARG A 263 -0.26 13.24 -3.18
N GLN A 264 0.76 13.98 -2.75
CA GLN A 264 1.01 14.18 -1.32
C GLN A 264 -0.21 14.86 -0.68
N PRO A 265 -0.78 14.37 0.42
CA PRO A 265 -1.84 15.08 1.13
C PRO A 265 -1.39 16.48 1.53
N PHE A 266 -2.31 17.44 1.49
CA PHE A 266 -2.09 18.88 1.73
C PHE A 266 -1.35 19.18 3.04
N TRP A 267 -1.59 18.43 4.11
CA TRP A 267 -0.95 18.61 5.41
C TRP A 267 0.53 18.24 5.46
N SER A 268 1.08 17.54 4.48
CA SER A 268 2.52 17.29 4.38
C SER A 268 3.29 18.50 3.84
N ARG A 269 2.59 19.52 3.31
CA ARG A 269 3.20 20.77 2.83
C ARG A 269 3.42 21.79 3.95
N GLN A 270 2.71 21.68 5.08
CA GLN A 270 2.81 22.64 6.20
C GLN A 270 4.03 22.42 7.11
N LEU A 271 4.77 21.33 6.97
CA LEU A 271 6.01 21.10 7.72
C LEU A 271 7.26 21.67 7.03
N LYS A 272 7.09 22.58 6.08
CA LYS A 272 8.19 23.27 5.38
C LYS A 272 8.54 24.66 5.94
N VAL A 273 8.00 25.02 7.09
CA VAL A 273 8.37 26.28 7.76
C VAL A 273 8.72 25.94 9.21
N ILE A 274 9.94 25.75 9.48
CA ILE A 274 10.81 26.29 10.53
C ILE A 274 12.20 25.69 10.30
#